data_ef3c3b232d4795ff9461d29c682897e3
#
_entry.id   ef3c3b232d4795ff9461d29c682897e3
#
_cell.length_a   1.000
_cell.length_b   1.000
_cell.length_c   1.000
_cell.angle_alpha   90.00
_cell.angle_beta   90.00
_cell.angle_gamma   90.00
#
_symmetry.space_group_name_H-M   'P 1'
#
loop_
_entity.id
_entity.type
_entity.pdbx_description
1 polymer ?
#
loop_
_entity_poly.entity_id
_entity_poly.type
_entity_poly.pdbx_seq_one_letter_code
_entity_poly.pdbx_strand_id
1 'polypeptide(L)'
;MAAIAGAAVLVAGAGTAGRSAARHLVGLGADVTVVDARFGEETDDELAAAGVGQISIDALLAGTTRLDAFALVIVSPGFAPSHPLITQLRTAGLPVWGEVELAWRIDRAGLLGPPRTWLVVTGTNGKTTTTSMLADIVAGAGRAAVACGNIGLPALDAMAGQPRVDVLCVELSSFQLFWAPSVAPEAGVVLNVAEDHLDWHGSFDAYAQAKATALRGAVGVVGLDDPVASALPVLGRRVGFTLGDPRPGELGVRDGMLVDLAFGPGGTARDLVEASAIHPPGPSGVADALAAASLALAAGLTPREVGAGLRVFRPAAHRGEVVATVAGVEYVDDSKATNPHAAHAAILGHRRAVLIAGGLLKGAAVDDMIRDTRDRLAGVVAIGRDRELIVEAIARHAPEVPTVTVFTGDDGRVTVQYASATPETDRNADFPATIPAHSMPPRAADEPAHAVMTRAVEVAAHLAACAEDRPDTVLLAPAAASLDMFGGYASRGDAFADAARALPDARSAGGSSR
;
A
#
# COMPACT_ATOMS: atom_id res chain seq x y z
N MET A 1 -27.69 15.48 8.74
CA MET A 1 -27.00 15.22 10.03
C MET A 1 -27.76 15.92 11.16
N ALA A 2 -29.06 15.59 11.33
CA ALA A 2 -29.78 16.03 12.50
C ALA A 2 -29.23 15.33 13.73
N ALA A 3 -28.73 16.12 14.68
CA ALA A 3 -28.36 15.76 16.04
C ALA A 3 -27.56 14.47 16.25
N ILE A 4 -26.24 14.53 16.05
CA ILE A 4 -25.31 13.58 16.69
C ILE A 4 -25.35 13.77 18.21
N ALA A 5 -25.49 15.01 18.67
CA ALA A 5 -25.61 15.31 20.10
C ALA A 5 -26.84 14.61 20.72
N GLY A 6 -26.61 13.84 21.77
CA GLY A 6 -27.61 13.04 22.45
C GLY A 6 -28.05 11.76 21.74
N ALA A 7 -27.49 11.45 20.55
CA ALA A 7 -27.77 10.20 19.87
C ALA A 7 -26.98 9.04 20.48
N ALA A 8 -27.62 7.90 20.68
CA ALA A 8 -26.92 6.66 21.03
C ALA A 8 -26.30 6.07 19.75
N VAL A 9 -25.00 5.88 19.74
CA VAL A 9 -24.21 5.39 18.59
C VAL A 9 -23.45 4.13 18.99
N LEU A 10 -23.60 3.07 18.18
CA LEU A 10 -22.81 1.86 18.32
C LEU A 10 -21.58 1.93 17.40
N VAL A 11 -20.40 1.68 17.95
CA VAL A 11 -19.16 1.58 17.16
C VAL A 11 -18.70 0.13 17.15
N ALA A 12 -18.75 -0.53 15.99
CA ALA A 12 -18.32 -1.91 15.82
C ALA A 12 -16.83 -1.97 15.46
N GLY A 13 -16.04 -2.48 16.40
CA GLY A 13 -14.59 -2.61 16.32
C GLY A 13 -13.83 -1.56 17.11
N ALA A 14 -12.93 -2.01 18.00
CA ALA A 14 -12.08 -1.18 18.85
C ALA A 14 -10.68 -0.90 18.26
N GLY A 15 -10.49 -1.13 16.95
CA GLY A 15 -9.27 -0.78 16.23
C GLY A 15 -9.10 0.73 16.04
N THR A 16 -8.03 1.16 15.37
CA THR A 16 -7.68 2.58 15.19
C THR A 16 -8.83 3.44 14.67
N ALA A 17 -9.53 2.99 13.60
CA ALA A 17 -10.67 3.73 13.03
C ALA A 17 -11.86 3.81 14.00
N GLY A 18 -12.17 2.71 14.71
CA GLY A 18 -13.26 2.68 15.68
C GLY A 18 -13.00 3.58 16.89
N ARG A 19 -11.80 3.53 17.47
CA ARG A 19 -11.41 4.42 18.58
C ARG A 19 -11.44 5.89 18.16
N SER A 20 -10.94 6.22 16.95
CA SER A 20 -11.03 7.56 16.40
C SER A 20 -12.49 8.01 16.30
N ALA A 21 -13.37 7.19 15.69
CA ALA A 21 -14.79 7.49 15.58
C ALA A 21 -15.45 7.68 16.96
N ALA A 22 -15.17 6.82 17.94
CA ALA A 22 -15.75 6.91 19.28
C ALA A 22 -15.37 8.22 19.97
N ARG A 23 -14.08 8.60 19.97
CA ARG A 23 -13.61 9.87 20.59
C ARG A 23 -14.30 11.09 19.97
N HIS A 24 -14.36 11.14 18.63
CA HIS A 24 -14.98 12.29 17.94
C HIS A 24 -16.48 12.36 18.15
N LEU A 25 -17.17 11.21 18.19
CA LEU A 25 -18.61 11.17 18.47
C LEU A 25 -18.92 11.64 19.90
N VAL A 26 -18.15 11.21 20.91
CA VAL A 26 -18.27 11.73 22.30
C VAL A 26 -18.01 13.23 22.32
N GLY A 27 -16.96 13.71 21.64
CA GLY A 27 -16.68 15.16 21.52
C GLY A 27 -17.83 15.96 20.87
N LEU A 28 -18.66 15.33 20.05
CA LEU A 28 -19.86 15.90 19.45
C LEU A 28 -21.12 15.69 20.30
N GLY A 29 -20.97 15.13 21.52
CA GLY A 29 -22.05 14.94 22.48
C GLY A 29 -22.92 13.68 22.23
N ALA A 30 -22.45 12.68 21.49
CA ALA A 30 -23.13 11.39 21.36
C ALA A 30 -22.93 10.52 22.59
N ASP A 31 -23.89 9.63 22.86
CA ASP A 31 -23.75 8.51 23.79
C ASP A 31 -23.19 7.31 23.02
N VAL A 32 -21.95 6.93 23.29
CA VAL A 32 -21.21 5.98 22.46
C VAL A 32 -20.98 4.66 23.20
N THR A 33 -21.32 3.57 22.54
CA THR A 33 -20.96 2.21 22.97
C THR A 33 -20.10 1.55 21.88
N VAL A 34 -18.92 1.03 22.28
CA VAL A 34 -18.05 0.24 21.40
C VAL A 34 -18.33 -1.25 21.60
N VAL A 35 -18.43 -1.99 20.48
CA VAL A 35 -18.57 -3.45 20.50
C VAL A 35 -17.36 -4.09 19.81
N ASP A 36 -16.70 -5.05 20.47
CA ASP A 36 -15.62 -5.83 19.90
C ASP A 36 -15.65 -7.28 20.46
N ALA A 37 -14.92 -8.18 19.81
CA ALA A 37 -14.76 -9.55 20.28
C ALA A 37 -13.94 -9.60 21.59
N ARG A 38 -12.91 -8.75 21.69
CA ARG A 38 -12.03 -8.60 22.84
C ARG A 38 -11.54 -7.17 22.94
N PHE A 39 -11.44 -6.70 24.18
CA PHE A 39 -10.75 -5.46 24.50
C PHE A 39 -9.40 -5.79 25.14
N GLY A 40 -8.36 -5.01 24.83
CA GLY A 40 -7.08 -5.08 25.54
C GLY A 40 -7.05 -4.05 26.66
N GLU A 41 -6.25 -4.27 27.71
CA GLU A 41 -6.19 -3.40 28.90
C GLU A 41 -6.01 -1.91 28.52
N GLU A 42 -5.06 -1.59 27.65
CA GLU A 42 -4.81 -0.21 27.17
C GLU A 42 -6.03 0.38 26.45
N THR A 43 -6.73 -0.43 25.63
CA THR A 43 -7.94 0.00 24.91
C THR A 43 -9.11 0.21 25.86
N ASP A 44 -9.24 -0.63 26.88
CA ASP A 44 -10.27 -0.51 27.92
C ASP A 44 -10.11 0.79 28.69
N ASP A 45 -8.90 1.10 29.11
CA ASP A 45 -8.58 2.33 29.85
C ASP A 45 -8.83 3.58 29.00
N GLU A 46 -8.43 3.59 27.72
CA GLU A 46 -8.67 4.70 26.80
C GLU A 46 -10.17 4.97 26.60
N LEU A 47 -10.96 3.93 26.33
CA LEU A 47 -12.39 4.06 26.09
C LEU A 47 -13.14 4.44 27.37
N ALA A 48 -12.78 3.87 28.51
CA ALA A 48 -13.38 4.21 29.79
C ALA A 48 -13.09 5.67 30.20
N ALA A 49 -11.86 6.12 30.01
CA ALA A 49 -11.48 7.52 30.26
C ALA A 49 -12.23 8.52 29.35
N ALA A 50 -12.60 8.08 28.14
CA ALA A 50 -13.43 8.85 27.21
C ALA A 50 -14.94 8.80 27.53
N GLY A 51 -15.38 8.05 28.55
CA GLY A 51 -16.79 7.87 28.88
C GLY A 51 -17.56 6.99 27.88
N VAL A 52 -16.88 6.09 27.19
CA VAL A 52 -17.44 5.20 26.17
C VAL A 52 -17.87 3.88 26.80
N GLY A 53 -19.12 3.47 26.57
CA GLY A 53 -19.63 2.16 26.96
C GLY A 53 -18.95 1.03 26.16
N GLN A 54 -18.81 -0.14 26.75
CA GLN A 54 -18.17 -1.30 26.12
C GLN A 54 -19.07 -2.53 26.24
N ILE A 55 -19.17 -3.31 25.15
CA ILE A 55 -19.92 -4.56 25.12
C ILE A 55 -19.20 -5.59 24.22
N SER A 56 -19.22 -6.87 24.60
CA SER A 56 -18.70 -7.92 23.72
C SER A 56 -19.67 -8.23 22.58
N ILE A 57 -19.13 -8.67 21.42
CA ILE A 57 -19.95 -9.12 20.28
C ILE A 57 -20.92 -10.22 20.72
N ASP A 58 -20.46 -11.19 21.51
CA ASP A 58 -21.28 -12.29 21.98
C ASP A 58 -22.46 -11.81 22.84
N ALA A 59 -22.24 -10.86 23.74
CA ALA A 59 -23.30 -10.28 24.58
C ALA A 59 -24.33 -9.53 23.73
N LEU A 60 -23.88 -8.77 22.72
CA LEU A 60 -24.79 -8.07 21.81
C LEU A 60 -25.63 -9.04 20.96
N LEU A 61 -24.98 -10.09 20.41
CA LEU A 61 -25.67 -11.14 19.63
C LEU A 61 -26.67 -11.95 20.47
N ALA A 62 -26.37 -12.14 21.76
CA ALA A 62 -27.27 -12.80 22.73
C ALA A 62 -28.50 -11.95 23.10
N GLY A 63 -28.60 -10.70 22.58
CA GLY A 63 -29.76 -9.83 22.84
C GLY A 63 -29.78 -9.16 24.21
N THR A 64 -28.63 -9.06 24.89
CA THR A 64 -28.50 -8.38 26.18
C THR A 64 -28.72 -6.87 26.09
N THR A 65 -28.59 -6.30 24.87
CA THR A 65 -28.79 -4.89 24.58
C THR A 65 -29.82 -4.73 23.46
N ARG A 66 -30.74 -3.80 23.61
CA ARG A 66 -31.75 -3.47 22.61
C ARG A 66 -31.10 -2.69 21.46
N LEU A 67 -31.16 -3.24 20.23
CA LEU A 67 -30.59 -2.63 19.05
C LEU A 67 -31.34 -1.35 18.63
N ASP A 68 -32.64 -1.28 18.86
CA ASP A 68 -33.49 -0.11 18.57
C ASP A 68 -33.19 1.10 19.48
N ALA A 69 -32.34 0.94 20.49
CA ALA A 69 -31.82 2.07 21.26
C ALA A 69 -30.80 2.89 20.50
N PHE A 70 -30.11 2.31 19.49
CA PHE A 70 -29.10 3.00 18.72
C PHE A 70 -29.71 3.70 17.50
N ALA A 71 -29.23 4.91 17.21
CA ALA A 71 -29.64 5.70 16.04
C ALA A 71 -28.72 5.47 14.83
N LEU A 72 -27.48 5.01 15.08
CA LEU A 72 -26.44 4.86 14.10
C LEU A 72 -25.43 3.80 14.51
N VAL A 73 -24.87 3.11 13.53
CA VAL A 73 -23.72 2.20 13.69
C VAL A 73 -22.54 2.71 12.89
N ILE A 74 -21.37 2.83 13.53
CA ILE A 74 -20.09 3.05 12.84
C ILE A 74 -19.32 1.74 12.85
N VAL A 75 -18.92 1.25 11.68
CA VAL A 75 -18.26 -0.03 11.52
C VAL A 75 -16.79 0.14 11.13
N SER A 76 -15.91 -0.58 11.80
CA SER A 76 -14.52 -0.71 11.37
C SER A 76 -14.43 -1.45 10.03
N PRO A 77 -13.54 -1.06 9.11
CA PRO A 77 -13.50 -1.59 7.74
C PRO A 77 -13.22 -3.10 7.66
N GLY A 78 -12.66 -3.70 8.70
CA GLY A 78 -12.40 -5.14 8.77
C GLY A 78 -13.67 -6.02 8.83
N PHE A 79 -14.82 -5.48 9.25
CA PHE A 79 -16.07 -6.24 9.27
C PHE A 79 -16.63 -6.40 7.86
N ALA A 80 -16.71 -7.65 7.40
CA ALA A 80 -17.38 -7.97 6.14
C ALA A 80 -18.90 -7.74 6.26
N PRO A 81 -19.58 -7.39 5.16
CA PRO A 81 -21.04 -7.24 5.13
C PRO A 81 -21.80 -8.49 5.57
N SER A 82 -21.22 -9.66 5.37
CA SER A 82 -21.75 -10.99 5.75
C SER A 82 -21.52 -11.36 7.22
N HIS A 83 -20.75 -10.54 7.96
CA HIS A 83 -20.51 -10.84 9.38
C HIS A 83 -21.84 -10.88 10.17
N PRO A 84 -22.08 -11.87 11.07
CA PRO A 84 -23.36 -12.04 11.79
C PRO A 84 -23.82 -10.77 12.51
N LEU A 85 -22.92 -10.06 13.19
CA LEU A 85 -23.21 -8.78 13.84
C LEU A 85 -23.76 -7.75 12.84
N ILE A 86 -23.08 -7.57 11.70
CA ILE A 86 -23.47 -6.57 10.69
C ILE A 86 -24.81 -6.94 10.07
N THR A 87 -25.03 -8.22 9.79
CA THR A 87 -26.31 -8.73 9.27
C THR A 87 -27.45 -8.44 10.25
N GLN A 88 -27.27 -8.67 11.55
CA GLN A 88 -28.26 -8.39 12.57
C GLN A 88 -28.58 -6.89 12.69
N LEU A 89 -27.54 -6.03 12.69
CA LEU A 89 -27.70 -4.56 12.77
C LEU A 89 -28.46 -4.01 11.56
N ARG A 90 -28.14 -4.48 10.36
CA ARG A 90 -28.84 -4.09 9.12
C ARG A 90 -30.29 -4.62 9.09
N THR A 91 -30.53 -5.82 9.58
CA THR A 91 -31.88 -6.39 9.67
C THR A 91 -32.75 -5.60 10.65
N ALA A 92 -32.14 -5.03 11.70
CA ALA A 92 -32.82 -4.11 12.62
C ALA A 92 -33.10 -2.72 12.00
N GLY A 93 -32.71 -2.48 10.74
CA GLY A 93 -32.94 -1.22 10.03
C GLY A 93 -32.01 -0.07 10.41
N LEU A 94 -30.91 -0.36 11.13
CA LEU A 94 -29.97 0.67 11.56
C LEU A 94 -29.11 1.14 10.39
N PRO A 95 -28.87 2.46 10.26
CA PRO A 95 -27.84 2.99 9.35
C PRO A 95 -26.47 2.49 9.77
N VAL A 96 -25.70 1.91 8.83
CA VAL A 96 -24.34 1.40 9.07
C VAL A 96 -23.36 2.17 8.18
N TRP A 97 -22.45 2.89 8.78
CA TRP A 97 -21.42 3.71 8.12
C TRP A 97 -20.03 3.32 8.56
N GLY A 98 -19.04 3.52 7.69
CA GLY A 98 -17.63 3.49 8.10
C GLY A 98 -17.19 4.82 8.73
N GLU A 99 -15.99 4.82 9.32
CA GLU A 99 -15.36 6.05 9.86
C GLU A 99 -15.24 7.14 8.77
N VAL A 100 -14.88 6.77 7.55
CA VAL A 100 -14.74 7.69 6.41
C VAL A 100 -16.07 8.33 6.01
N GLU A 101 -17.17 7.58 6.04
CA GLU A 101 -18.51 8.12 5.81
C GLU A 101 -18.91 9.13 6.89
N LEU A 102 -18.59 8.80 8.14
CA LEU A 102 -18.81 9.71 9.28
C LEU A 102 -17.99 10.99 9.11
N ALA A 103 -16.70 10.86 8.79
CA ALA A 103 -15.79 11.99 8.55
C ALA A 103 -16.31 12.89 7.42
N TRP A 104 -16.69 12.29 6.28
CA TRP A 104 -17.27 13.00 5.16
C TRP A 104 -18.49 13.81 5.55
N ARG A 105 -19.45 13.19 6.27
CA ARG A 105 -20.68 13.85 6.70
C ARG A 105 -20.43 14.97 7.70
N ILE A 106 -19.52 14.78 8.65
CA ILE A 106 -19.11 15.81 9.61
C ILE A 106 -18.50 17.01 8.89
N ASP A 107 -17.60 16.77 7.93
CA ASP A 107 -16.95 17.83 7.16
C ASP A 107 -17.95 18.59 6.28
N ARG A 108 -18.78 17.88 5.52
CA ARG A 108 -19.82 18.53 4.68
C ARG A 108 -20.86 19.29 5.49
N ALA A 109 -21.13 18.87 6.74
CA ALA A 109 -22.01 19.61 7.65
C ALA A 109 -21.34 20.81 8.34
N GLY A 110 -20.04 21.02 8.15
CA GLY A 110 -19.28 22.12 8.75
C GLY A 110 -19.09 22.02 10.26
N LEU A 111 -19.22 20.81 10.86
CA LEU A 111 -19.13 20.64 12.31
C LEU A 111 -17.70 20.83 12.85
N LEU A 112 -16.69 20.68 12.00
CA LEU A 112 -15.27 20.95 12.31
C LEU A 112 -14.70 22.11 11.48
N GLY A 113 -15.54 23.14 11.22
CA GLY A 113 -15.22 24.31 10.41
C GLY A 113 -15.63 24.16 8.94
N PRO A 114 -15.23 25.09 8.05
CA PRO A 114 -15.60 25.04 6.62
C PRO A 114 -15.24 23.70 5.98
N PRO A 115 -16.05 23.18 5.02
CA PRO A 115 -15.72 21.95 4.32
C PRO A 115 -14.35 22.00 3.65
N ARG A 116 -13.63 20.88 3.70
CA ARG A 116 -12.29 20.71 3.13
C ARG A 116 -12.35 20.19 1.70
N THR A 117 -11.29 20.37 0.95
CA THR A 117 -11.09 19.70 -0.32
C THR A 117 -10.64 18.25 -0.06
N TRP A 118 -11.39 17.27 -0.57
CA TRP A 118 -11.05 15.85 -0.48
C TRP A 118 -10.50 15.37 -1.82
N LEU A 119 -9.27 14.89 -1.80
CA LEU A 119 -8.60 14.25 -2.94
C LEU A 119 -8.38 12.77 -2.59
N VAL A 120 -9.18 11.90 -3.23
CA VAL A 120 -9.26 10.48 -2.83
C VAL A 120 -8.43 9.60 -3.76
N VAL A 121 -7.60 8.75 -3.17
CA VAL A 121 -6.76 7.79 -3.88
C VAL A 121 -7.16 6.37 -3.49
N THR A 122 -7.49 5.54 -4.48
CA THR A 122 -7.68 4.09 -4.31
C THR A 122 -7.09 3.31 -5.48
N GLY A 123 -6.96 2.00 -5.32
CA GLY A 123 -6.42 1.05 -6.27
C GLY A 123 -6.06 -0.24 -5.56
N THR A 124 -5.63 -1.26 -6.26
CA THR A 124 -5.02 -2.44 -5.62
C THR A 124 -3.62 -2.10 -5.17
N ASN A 125 -2.81 -1.48 -6.02
CA ASN A 125 -1.43 -1.07 -5.75
C ASN A 125 -1.23 0.43 -6.02
N GLY A 126 -0.12 1.00 -5.54
CA GLY A 126 0.27 2.40 -5.77
C GLY A 126 -0.36 3.42 -4.81
N LYS A 127 -1.42 3.08 -4.09
CA LYS A 127 -2.20 4.01 -3.24
C LYS A 127 -1.35 4.92 -2.37
N THR A 128 -0.49 4.34 -1.53
CA THR A 128 0.28 5.10 -0.54
C THR A 128 1.30 6.02 -1.21
N THR A 129 1.98 5.54 -2.26
CA THR A 129 2.94 6.34 -3.02
C THR A 129 2.23 7.53 -3.67
N THR A 130 1.12 7.28 -4.38
CA THR A 130 0.31 8.34 -5.01
C THR A 130 -0.22 9.34 -3.97
N THR A 131 -0.73 8.86 -2.82
CA THR A 131 -1.27 9.75 -1.77
C THR A 131 -0.17 10.61 -1.15
N SER A 132 1.01 10.04 -0.90
CA SER A 132 2.16 10.77 -0.36
C SER A 132 2.69 11.78 -1.37
N MET A 133 2.85 11.40 -2.65
CA MET A 133 3.21 12.35 -3.73
C MET A 133 2.24 13.52 -3.80
N LEU A 134 0.93 13.21 -3.77
CA LEU A 134 -0.12 14.23 -3.82
C LEU A 134 -0.03 15.20 -2.63
N ALA A 135 0.14 14.67 -1.41
CA ALA A 135 0.28 15.50 -0.22
C ALA A 135 1.50 16.41 -0.29
N ASP A 136 2.65 15.89 -0.75
CA ASP A 136 3.88 16.67 -0.91
C ASP A 136 3.75 17.73 -2.00
N ILE A 137 3.10 17.42 -3.15
CA ILE A 137 2.80 18.40 -4.19
C ILE A 137 1.95 19.54 -3.63
N VAL A 138 0.85 19.21 -2.93
CA VAL A 138 -0.09 20.22 -2.41
C VAL A 138 0.55 21.07 -1.32
N ALA A 139 1.30 20.43 -0.40
CA ALA A 139 2.04 21.14 0.65
C ALA A 139 3.17 22.02 0.08
N GLY A 140 3.92 21.51 -0.91
CA GLY A 140 4.96 22.25 -1.63
C GLY A 140 4.44 23.48 -2.38
N ALA A 141 3.17 23.48 -2.77
CA ALA A 141 2.45 24.65 -3.33
C ALA A 141 1.94 25.61 -2.25
N GLY A 142 2.29 25.42 -0.98
CA GLY A 142 1.93 26.31 0.13
C GLY A 142 0.51 26.13 0.65
N ARG A 143 -0.17 25.03 0.33
CA ARG A 143 -1.51 24.70 0.86
C ARG A 143 -1.38 23.81 2.10
N ALA A 144 -2.21 24.06 3.11
CA ALA A 144 -2.28 23.22 4.30
C ALA A 144 -2.94 21.88 3.94
N ALA A 145 -2.14 20.82 3.78
CA ALA A 145 -2.56 19.49 3.35
C ALA A 145 -2.01 18.40 4.28
N VAL A 146 -2.71 17.26 4.31
CA VAL A 146 -2.29 16.06 5.04
C VAL A 146 -2.68 14.80 4.29
N ALA A 147 -1.80 13.79 4.29
CA ALA A 147 -2.12 12.43 3.90
C ALA A 147 -2.81 11.70 5.06
N CYS A 148 -3.94 11.05 4.81
CA CYS A 148 -4.74 10.38 5.84
C CYS A 148 -5.58 9.22 5.29
N GLY A 149 -6.38 8.59 6.15
CA GLY A 149 -7.32 7.54 5.81
C GLY A 149 -6.78 6.14 6.09
N ASN A 150 -6.49 5.35 5.05
CA ASN A 150 -5.91 4.00 5.19
C ASN A 150 -4.40 4.02 5.51
N ILE A 151 -3.81 5.20 5.57
CA ILE A 151 -2.42 5.47 5.97
C ILE A 151 -2.37 6.56 7.02
N GLY A 152 -1.36 6.50 7.89
CA GLY A 152 -1.15 7.52 8.91
C GLY A 152 -2.35 7.68 9.84
N LEU A 153 -2.98 8.85 9.82
CA LEU A 153 -4.11 9.20 10.65
C LEU A 153 -5.44 8.80 10.02
N PRO A 154 -6.45 8.32 10.79
CA PRO A 154 -7.84 8.29 10.36
C PRO A 154 -8.31 9.67 9.85
N ALA A 155 -9.30 9.68 8.95
CA ALA A 155 -9.77 10.93 8.36
C ALA A 155 -10.32 11.91 9.43
N LEU A 156 -11.02 11.41 10.44
CA LEU A 156 -11.51 12.22 11.56
C LEU A 156 -10.39 12.87 12.35
N ASP A 157 -9.33 12.12 12.68
CA ASP A 157 -8.18 12.65 13.43
C ASP A 157 -7.43 13.70 12.62
N ALA A 158 -7.27 13.48 11.31
CA ALA A 158 -6.67 14.44 10.39
C ALA A 158 -7.48 15.76 10.33
N MET A 159 -8.81 15.66 10.34
CA MET A 159 -9.71 16.83 10.34
C MET A 159 -9.68 17.63 11.64
N ALA A 160 -9.49 16.96 12.77
CA ALA A 160 -9.45 17.59 14.09
C ALA A 160 -8.05 18.12 14.46
N GLY A 161 -7.02 17.75 13.70
CA GLY A 161 -5.62 18.14 13.93
C GLY A 161 -5.39 19.66 13.90
N GLN A 162 -4.33 20.09 14.60
CA GLN A 162 -3.89 21.47 14.61
C GLN A 162 -2.42 21.56 14.14
N PRO A 163 -2.06 22.49 13.27
CA PRO A 163 -2.94 23.50 12.66
C PRO A 163 -3.97 22.88 11.71
N ARG A 164 -5.09 23.55 11.50
CA ARG A 164 -6.12 23.13 10.57
C ARG A 164 -5.55 22.92 9.17
N VAL A 165 -5.95 21.84 8.53
CA VAL A 165 -5.68 21.58 7.11
C VAL A 165 -6.93 21.86 6.26
N ASP A 166 -6.71 22.33 5.02
CA ASP A 166 -7.76 22.66 4.07
C ASP A 166 -7.90 21.61 2.97
N VAL A 167 -6.87 20.77 2.77
CA VAL A 167 -6.86 19.69 1.79
C VAL A 167 -6.56 18.37 2.47
N LEU A 168 -7.41 17.40 2.26
CA LEU A 168 -7.22 16.02 2.70
C LEU A 168 -6.83 15.16 1.48
N CYS A 169 -5.63 14.63 1.48
CA CYS A 169 -5.18 13.61 0.54
C CYS A 169 -5.50 12.25 1.15
N VAL A 170 -6.60 11.65 0.74
CA VAL A 170 -7.20 10.51 1.46
C VAL A 170 -6.94 9.21 0.73
N GLU A 171 -6.09 8.36 1.29
CA GLU A 171 -5.99 6.98 0.85
C GLU A 171 -7.19 6.18 1.34
N LEU A 172 -7.89 5.48 0.45
CA LEU A 172 -9.01 4.62 0.84
C LEU A 172 -8.84 3.18 0.31
N SER A 173 -9.05 2.22 1.21
CA SER A 173 -9.20 0.82 0.86
C SER A 173 -10.59 0.56 0.26
N SER A 174 -10.75 -0.58 -0.42
CA SER A 174 -12.05 -1.03 -0.91
C SER A 174 -13.06 -1.26 0.22
N PHE A 175 -12.59 -1.69 1.39
CA PHE A 175 -13.41 -1.87 2.58
C PHE A 175 -13.97 -0.54 3.09
N GLN A 176 -13.13 0.49 3.19
CA GLN A 176 -13.56 1.82 3.62
C GLN A 176 -14.54 2.44 2.62
N LEU A 177 -14.28 2.30 1.31
CA LEU A 177 -15.17 2.80 0.27
C LEU A 177 -16.52 2.08 0.23
N PHE A 178 -16.56 0.79 0.53
CA PHE A 178 -17.80 0.03 0.68
C PHE A 178 -18.70 0.62 1.77
N TRP A 179 -18.11 1.00 2.91
CA TRP A 179 -18.81 1.59 4.05
C TRP A 179 -18.93 3.12 3.98
N ALA A 180 -18.65 3.73 2.83
CA ALA A 180 -18.68 5.17 2.60
C ALA A 180 -19.60 5.56 1.40
N PRO A 181 -20.91 5.25 1.46
CA PRO A 181 -21.80 5.34 0.30
C PRO A 181 -22.06 6.76 -0.19
N SER A 182 -21.86 7.80 0.62
CA SER A 182 -22.13 9.19 0.21
C SER A 182 -20.88 9.99 -0.14
N VAL A 183 -19.70 9.40 -0.02
CA VAL A 183 -18.44 10.07 -0.38
C VAL A 183 -18.42 10.40 -1.88
N ALA A 184 -18.29 11.69 -2.18
CA ALA A 184 -18.22 12.26 -3.52
C ALA A 184 -17.16 13.38 -3.53
N PRO A 185 -15.86 13.04 -3.63
CA PRO A 185 -14.75 13.97 -3.43
C PRO A 185 -14.68 15.02 -4.54
N GLU A 186 -13.96 16.11 -4.30
CA GLU A 186 -13.65 17.08 -5.35
C GLU A 186 -12.92 16.43 -6.52
N ALA A 187 -11.98 15.52 -6.23
CA ALA A 187 -11.39 14.62 -7.22
C ALA A 187 -11.05 13.27 -6.58
N GLY A 188 -11.23 12.19 -7.33
CA GLY A 188 -10.85 10.86 -6.90
C GLY A 188 -10.21 10.05 -8.01
N VAL A 189 -9.29 9.14 -7.68
CA VAL A 189 -8.60 8.27 -8.63
C VAL A 189 -8.75 6.81 -8.28
N VAL A 190 -8.96 5.96 -9.29
CA VAL A 190 -8.73 4.52 -9.24
C VAL A 190 -7.51 4.20 -10.10
N LEU A 191 -6.42 3.77 -9.45
CA LEU A 191 -5.13 3.53 -10.08
C LEU A 191 -5.16 2.28 -10.96
N ASN A 192 -5.59 1.18 -10.37
CA ASN A 192 -5.65 -0.15 -10.96
C ASN A 192 -6.58 -1.05 -10.14
N VAL A 193 -7.03 -2.15 -10.73
CA VAL A 193 -7.87 -3.16 -10.06
C VAL A 193 -7.40 -4.55 -10.45
N ALA A 194 -6.67 -5.21 -9.56
CA ALA A 194 -6.29 -6.62 -9.67
C ALA A 194 -6.97 -7.44 -8.57
N GLU A 195 -7.05 -8.75 -8.72
CA GLU A 195 -7.68 -9.63 -7.73
C GLU A 195 -7.04 -9.50 -6.35
N ASP A 196 -7.88 -9.15 -5.38
CA ASP A 196 -7.53 -9.09 -3.96
C ASP A 196 -8.81 -9.09 -3.12
N HIS A 197 -8.73 -9.58 -1.88
CA HIS A 197 -9.84 -9.51 -0.92
C HIS A 197 -11.20 -10.06 -1.39
N LEU A 198 -11.20 -11.09 -2.24
CA LEU A 198 -12.44 -11.70 -2.76
C LEU A 198 -13.25 -12.41 -1.68
N ASP A 199 -12.59 -12.92 -0.64
CA ASP A 199 -13.19 -13.48 0.56
C ASP A 199 -14.09 -12.48 1.31
N TRP A 200 -13.70 -11.20 1.31
CA TRP A 200 -14.46 -10.13 1.94
C TRP A 200 -15.57 -9.57 1.05
N HIS A 201 -15.28 -9.32 -0.24
CA HIS A 201 -16.22 -8.71 -1.19
C HIS A 201 -17.18 -9.70 -1.84
N GLY A 202 -16.86 -11.00 -1.82
CA GLY A 202 -17.65 -12.07 -2.43
C GLY A 202 -17.46 -12.22 -3.94
N SER A 203 -17.03 -11.18 -4.66
CA SER A 203 -16.70 -11.23 -6.08
C SER A 203 -15.75 -10.12 -6.50
N PHE A 204 -15.06 -10.32 -7.63
CA PHE A 204 -14.19 -9.31 -8.23
C PHE A 204 -14.96 -8.05 -8.66
N ASP A 205 -16.16 -8.22 -9.21
CA ASP A 205 -17.02 -7.10 -9.60
C ASP A 205 -17.42 -6.25 -8.38
N ALA A 206 -17.78 -6.88 -7.26
CA ALA A 206 -18.12 -6.15 -6.03
C ALA A 206 -16.91 -5.38 -5.47
N TYR A 207 -15.70 -5.97 -5.56
CA TYR A 207 -14.46 -5.30 -5.21
C TYR A 207 -14.19 -4.08 -6.10
N ALA A 208 -14.32 -4.22 -7.42
CA ALA A 208 -14.14 -3.12 -8.37
C ALA A 208 -15.19 -2.01 -8.17
N GLN A 209 -16.46 -2.37 -7.94
CA GLN A 209 -17.53 -1.42 -7.66
C GLN A 209 -17.33 -0.65 -6.34
N ALA A 210 -16.80 -1.30 -5.31
CA ALA A 210 -16.44 -0.60 -4.07
C ALA A 210 -15.41 0.52 -4.34
N LYS A 211 -14.38 0.24 -5.16
CA LYS A 211 -13.38 1.26 -5.56
C LYS A 211 -13.98 2.38 -6.41
N ALA A 212 -14.96 2.08 -7.28
CA ALA A 212 -15.64 3.08 -8.11
C ALA A 212 -16.35 4.18 -7.28
N THR A 213 -16.58 3.98 -5.98
CA THR A 213 -17.09 5.02 -5.09
C THR A 213 -16.19 6.27 -5.09
N ALA A 214 -14.89 6.13 -5.24
CA ALA A 214 -13.94 7.25 -5.35
C ALA A 214 -14.21 8.14 -6.57
N LEU A 215 -14.86 7.62 -7.62
CA LEU A 215 -15.13 8.32 -8.88
C LEU A 215 -16.48 9.04 -8.93
N ARG A 216 -17.18 9.14 -7.80
CA ARG A 216 -18.52 9.76 -7.73
C ARG A 216 -18.49 11.28 -7.65
N GLY A 217 -17.33 11.87 -7.44
CA GLY A 217 -17.15 13.31 -7.24
C GLY A 217 -17.12 14.14 -8.52
N ALA A 218 -16.65 15.39 -8.40
CA ALA A 218 -16.62 16.35 -9.52
C ALA A 218 -15.64 15.92 -10.64
N VAL A 219 -14.49 15.33 -10.27
CA VAL A 219 -13.50 14.78 -11.22
C VAL A 219 -13.18 13.35 -10.84
N GLY A 220 -13.39 12.42 -11.77
CA GLY A 220 -12.98 11.03 -11.63
C GLY A 220 -11.80 10.71 -12.55
N VAL A 221 -10.71 10.26 -11.96
CA VAL A 221 -9.45 9.91 -12.65
C VAL A 221 -9.30 8.40 -12.70
N VAL A 222 -8.96 7.85 -13.86
CA VAL A 222 -8.80 6.39 -14.06
C VAL A 222 -7.50 6.07 -14.77
N GLY A 223 -6.82 4.98 -14.31
CA GLY A 223 -5.70 4.39 -15.02
C GLY A 223 -6.17 3.72 -16.31
N LEU A 224 -5.69 4.18 -17.46
CA LEU A 224 -6.11 3.67 -18.77
C LEU A 224 -5.39 2.38 -19.16
N ASP A 225 -4.23 2.14 -18.60
CA ASP A 225 -3.42 0.95 -18.85
C ASP A 225 -3.96 -0.29 -18.09
N ASP A 226 -4.90 -0.07 -17.16
CA ASP A 226 -5.63 -1.12 -16.47
C ASP A 226 -7.05 -1.25 -17.06
N PRO A 227 -7.41 -2.38 -17.69
CA PRO A 227 -8.69 -2.53 -18.38
C PRO A 227 -9.89 -2.45 -17.45
N VAL A 228 -9.75 -2.84 -16.18
CA VAL A 228 -10.83 -2.79 -15.20
C VAL A 228 -11.03 -1.37 -14.68
N ALA A 229 -9.96 -0.70 -14.24
CA ALA A 229 -10.02 0.69 -13.80
C ALA A 229 -10.54 1.61 -14.92
N SER A 230 -10.07 1.40 -16.15
CA SER A 230 -10.49 2.18 -17.32
C SER A 230 -11.98 2.00 -17.68
N ALA A 231 -12.59 0.88 -17.33
CA ALA A 231 -14.00 0.60 -17.58
C ALA A 231 -14.94 1.10 -16.47
N LEU A 232 -14.42 1.56 -15.33
CA LEU A 232 -15.26 1.99 -14.21
C LEU A 232 -16.09 3.23 -14.54
N PRO A 233 -17.32 3.31 -14.02
CA PRO A 233 -18.20 4.47 -14.23
C PRO A 233 -17.68 5.69 -13.47
N VAL A 234 -17.64 6.83 -14.15
CA VAL A 234 -17.29 8.14 -13.61
C VAL A 234 -18.54 9.02 -13.68
N LEU A 235 -18.99 9.59 -12.56
CA LEU A 235 -20.21 10.42 -12.54
C LEU A 235 -19.94 11.87 -12.94
N GLY A 236 -18.80 12.42 -12.55
CA GLY A 236 -18.38 13.77 -12.92
C GLY A 236 -17.55 13.82 -14.20
N ARG A 237 -16.64 14.78 -14.26
CA ARG A 237 -15.69 14.89 -15.36
C ARG A 237 -14.71 13.73 -15.33
N ARG A 238 -14.65 12.96 -16.41
CA ARG A 238 -13.67 11.88 -16.58
C ARG A 238 -12.32 12.42 -17.05
N VAL A 239 -11.25 11.98 -16.41
CA VAL A 239 -9.85 12.18 -16.80
C VAL A 239 -9.17 10.82 -16.82
N GLY A 240 -8.33 10.57 -17.83
CA GLY A 240 -7.50 9.37 -17.91
C GLY A 240 -6.04 9.68 -17.60
N PHE A 241 -5.28 8.67 -17.16
CA PHE A 241 -3.82 8.72 -17.22
C PHE A 241 -3.27 7.42 -17.78
N THR A 242 -2.13 7.52 -18.52
CA THR A 242 -1.49 6.39 -19.20
C THR A 242 0.02 6.58 -19.24
N LEU A 243 0.76 5.47 -19.30
CA LEU A 243 2.21 5.48 -19.54
C LEU A 243 2.56 5.78 -21.01
N GLY A 244 1.56 5.73 -21.90
CA GLY A 244 1.71 6.10 -23.32
C GLY A 244 1.49 7.58 -23.59
N ASP A 245 1.47 7.92 -24.90
CA ASP A 245 1.19 9.28 -25.37
C ASP A 245 -0.28 9.66 -25.10
N PRO A 246 -0.54 10.76 -24.35
CA PRO A 246 -1.89 11.10 -23.92
C PRO A 246 -2.73 11.68 -25.07
N ARG A 247 -4.04 11.46 -25.01
CA ARG A 247 -5.06 12.08 -25.84
C ARG A 247 -5.74 13.24 -25.10
N PRO A 248 -6.52 14.09 -25.78
CA PRO A 248 -7.33 15.12 -25.11
C PRO A 248 -8.19 14.54 -23.97
N GLY A 249 -8.07 15.10 -22.78
CA GLY A 249 -8.71 14.60 -21.57
C GLY A 249 -7.84 13.65 -20.74
N GLU A 250 -6.59 13.43 -21.11
CA GLU A 250 -5.68 12.51 -20.47
C GLU A 250 -4.38 13.19 -20.01
N LEU A 251 -3.70 12.58 -19.04
CA LEU A 251 -2.28 12.78 -18.75
C LEU A 251 -1.50 11.56 -19.23
N GLY A 252 -0.26 11.75 -19.64
CA GLY A 252 0.57 10.63 -20.11
C GLY A 252 2.04 10.98 -20.27
N VAL A 253 2.77 10.09 -20.95
CA VAL A 253 4.20 10.27 -21.21
C VAL A 253 4.41 10.48 -22.71
N ARG A 254 5.06 11.60 -23.08
CA ARG A 254 5.45 11.94 -24.45
C ARG A 254 6.91 12.35 -24.45
N ASP A 255 7.73 11.71 -25.25
CA ASP A 255 9.18 12.01 -25.40
C ASP A 255 9.91 12.06 -24.05
N GLY A 256 9.56 11.15 -23.12
CA GLY A 256 10.14 11.09 -21.79
C GLY A 256 9.67 12.16 -20.79
N MET A 257 8.69 12.98 -21.18
CA MET A 257 8.09 14.03 -20.37
C MET A 257 6.68 13.63 -19.90
N LEU A 258 6.31 13.87 -18.65
CA LEU A 258 4.93 13.82 -18.20
C LEU A 258 4.17 15.02 -18.74
N VAL A 259 3.08 14.78 -19.45
CA VAL A 259 2.32 15.80 -20.19
C VAL A 259 0.84 15.77 -19.76
N ASP A 260 0.28 16.95 -19.54
CA ASP A 260 -1.14 17.15 -19.27
C ASP A 260 -1.86 17.65 -20.54
N LEU A 261 -2.83 16.87 -21.03
CA LEU A 261 -3.79 17.23 -22.07
C LEU A 261 -5.23 17.27 -21.54
N ALA A 262 -5.41 17.16 -20.21
CA ALA A 262 -6.72 17.17 -19.60
C ALA A 262 -7.13 18.56 -19.10
N PHE A 263 -6.26 19.29 -18.43
CA PHE A 263 -6.62 20.51 -17.71
C PHE A 263 -6.12 21.80 -18.41
N GLY A 264 -5.37 21.69 -19.51
CA GLY A 264 -4.94 22.84 -20.30
C GLY A 264 -6.10 23.59 -20.94
N PRO A 265 -6.02 24.93 -21.08
CA PRO A 265 -7.02 25.71 -21.83
C PRO A 265 -7.11 25.20 -23.28
N GLY A 266 -8.36 24.90 -23.73
CA GLY A 266 -8.58 24.43 -25.10
C GLY A 266 -7.89 23.10 -25.45
N GLY A 267 -7.48 22.28 -24.47
CA GLY A 267 -6.76 21.03 -24.68
C GLY A 267 -5.27 21.21 -25.04
N THR A 268 -4.69 22.39 -24.75
CA THR A 268 -3.26 22.65 -24.97
C THR A 268 -2.40 21.75 -24.09
N ALA A 269 -1.43 21.07 -24.68
CA ALA A 269 -0.45 20.26 -23.96
C ALA A 269 0.41 21.12 -23.02
N ARG A 270 0.61 20.61 -21.80
CA ARG A 270 1.45 21.27 -20.78
C ARG A 270 2.44 20.26 -20.21
N ASP A 271 3.71 20.56 -20.31
CA ASP A 271 4.76 19.74 -19.71
C ASP A 271 4.77 19.91 -18.19
N LEU A 272 4.96 18.81 -17.47
CA LEU A 272 5.01 18.76 -16.02
C LEU A 272 6.44 18.54 -15.51
N VAL A 273 7.00 17.38 -15.80
CA VAL A 273 8.31 16.93 -15.33
C VAL A 273 8.83 15.78 -16.18
N GLU A 274 10.15 15.61 -16.25
CA GLU A 274 10.79 14.48 -16.91
C GLU A 274 10.45 13.18 -16.16
N ALA A 275 10.09 12.12 -16.88
CA ALA A 275 9.79 10.80 -16.30
C ALA A 275 10.99 10.22 -15.53
N SER A 276 12.22 10.52 -15.97
CA SER A 276 13.46 10.11 -15.30
C SER A 276 13.70 10.79 -13.94
N ALA A 277 12.99 11.87 -13.64
CA ALA A 277 13.07 12.55 -12.34
C ALA A 277 12.07 11.99 -11.29
N ILE A 278 11.23 11.03 -11.67
CA ILE A 278 10.24 10.44 -10.78
C ILE A 278 10.87 9.38 -9.86
N HIS A 279 10.42 9.38 -8.60
CA HIS A 279 10.77 8.38 -7.59
C HIS A 279 9.50 7.79 -6.96
N PRO A 280 9.43 6.45 -6.79
CA PRO A 280 10.40 5.45 -7.24
C PRO A 280 10.50 5.42 -8.78
N PRO A 281 11.65 5.00 -9.33
CA PRO A 281 11.83 4.95 -10.77
C PRO A 281 10.99 3.82 -11.39
N GLY A 282 10.79 3.90 -12.71
CA GLY A 282 10.10 2.87 -13.47
C GLY A 282 8.61 3.14 -13.69
N PRO A 283 7.93 2.23 -14.42
CA PRO A 283 6.56 2.44 -14.88
C PRO A 283 5.56 2.69 -13.76
N SER A 284 5.66 1.97 -12.63
CA SER A 284 4.73 2.13 -11.50
C SER A 284 4.86 3.51 -10.83
N GLY A 285 6.09 4.00 -10.61
CA GLY A 285 6.30 5.33 -10.05
C GLY A 285 5.80 6.44 -10.97
N VAL A 286 6.00 6.29 -12.29
CA VAL A 286 5.48 7.23 -13.30
C VAL A 286 3.95 7.22 -13.31
N ALA A 287 3.30 6.06 -13.23
CA ALA A 287 1.84 5.95 -13.15
C ALA A 287 1.30 6.63 -11.89
N ASP A 288 1.93 6.38 -10.72
CA ASP A 288 1.57 7.03 -9.46
C ASP A 288 1.73 8.57 -9.55
N ALA A 289 2.80 9.05 -10.20
CA ALA A 289 3.05 10.47 -10.42
C ALA A 289 2.00 11.12 -11.34
N LEU A 290 1.60 10.45 -12.43
CA LEU A 290 0.55 10.92 -13.33
C LEU A 290 -0.81 11.00 -12.61
N ALA A 291 -1.11 10.01 -11.76
CA ALA A 291 -2.32 9.99 -10.95
C ALA A 291 -2.33 11.14 -9.91
N ALA A 292 -1.24 11.32 -9.16
CA ALA A 292 -1.08 12.41 -8.22
C ALA A 292 -1.16 13.79 -8.91
N ALA A 293 -0.50 13.94 -10.06
CA ALA A 293 -0.57 15.15 -10.89
C ALA A 293 -2.01 15.45 -11.33
N SER A 294 -2.76 14.42 -11.76
CA SER A 294 -4.16 14.58 -12.17
C SER A 294 -5.03 15.15 -11.05
N LEU A 295 -4.88 14.62 -9.83
CA LEU A 295 -5.62 15.11 -8.65
C LEU A 295 -5.18 16.53 -8.25
N ALA A 296 -3.89 16.83 -8.27
CA ALA A 296 -3.36 18.14 -7.95
C ALA A 296 -3.83 19.21 -8.94
N LEU A 297 -3.81 18.91 -10.25
CA LEU A 297 -4.35 19.79 -11.29
C LEU A 297 -5.86 19.98 -11.16
N ALA A 298 -6.62 18.92 -10.83
CA ALA A 298 -8.04 19.00 -10.54
C ALA A 298 -8.35 19.93 -9.35
N ALA A 299 -7.45 19.94 -8.35
CA ALA A 299 -7.53 20.87 -7.20
C ALA A 299 -7.06 22.30 -7.53
N GLY A 300 -6.71 22.57 -8.79
CA GLY A 300 -6.35 23.91 -9.28
C GLY A 300 -4.88 24.31 -9.11
N LEU A 301 -3.98 23.34 -8.85
CA LEU A 301 -2.55 23.62 -8.87
C LEU A 301 -2.07 23.83 -10.32
N THR A 302 -1.00 24.60 -10.46
CA THR A 302 -0.38 24.85 -11.76
C THR A 302 0.57 23.70 -12.16
N PRO A 303 0.84 23.50 -13.46
CA PRO A 303 1.83 22.53 -13.94
C PRO A 303 3.22 22.69 -13.29
N ARG A 304 3.63 23.94 -13.04
CA ARG A 304 4.90 24.26 -12.39
C ARG A 304 4.95 23.78 -10.95
N GLU A 305 3.89 23.99 -10.17
CA GLU A 305 3.80 23.52 -8.77
C GLU A 305 3.80 21.98 -8.72
N VAL A 306 3.03 21.34 -9.61
CA VAL A 306 3.00 19.88 -9.72
C VAL A 306 4.38 19.32 -10.07
N GLY A 307 5.03 19.84 -11.11
CA GLY A 307 6.36 19.39 -11.51
C GLY A 307 7.43 19.64 -10.45
N ALA A 308 7.34 20.74 -9.71
CA ALA A 308 8.26 21.03 -8.60
C ALA A 308 8.10 20.02 -7.45
N GLY A 309 6.86 19.71 -7.06
CA GLY A 309 6.57 18.73 -6.01
C GLY A 309 7.03 17.31 -6.40
N LEU A 310 6.77 16.89 -7.64
CA LEU A 310 7.19 15.57 -8.13
C LEU A 310 8.73 15.39 -8.14
N ARG A 311 9.50 16.43 -8.48
CA ARG A 311 10.98 16.35 -8.48
C ARG A 311 11.57 16.14 -7.09
N VAL A 312 10.96 16.71 -6.06
CA VAL A 312 11.48 16.64 -4.68
C VAL A 312 10.95 15.46 -3.89
N PHE A 313 9.86 14.84 -4.34
CA PHE A 313 9.26 13.70 -3.66
C PHE A 313 10.26 12.55 -3.48
N ARG A 314 10.22 11.92 -2.32
CA ARG A 314 10.93 10.67 -2.05
C ARG A 314 9.97 9.68 -1.39
N PRO A 315 9.94 8.42 -1.86
CA PRO A 315 9.07 7.41 -1.28
C PRO A 315 9.43 7.15 0.19
N ALA A 316 8.44 6.71 0.96
CA ALA A 316 8.68 6.21 2.29
C ALA A 316 9.54 4.94 2.25
N ALA A 317 10.18 4.60 3.37
CA ALA A 317 10.96 3.37 3.52
C ALA A 317 10.21 2.12 3.02
N HIS A 318 10.95 1.15 2.51
CA HIS A 318 10.46 -0.13 1.99
C HIS A 318 9.57 -0.05 0.74
N ARG A 319 9.71 1.01 -0.06
CA ARG A 319 8.94 1.24 -1.30
C ARG A 319 9.83 1.62 -2.48
N GLY A 320 10.66 0.69 -2.91
CA GLY A 320 11.66 0.93 -3.95
C GLY A 320 12.82 1.83 -3.46
N GLU A 321 13.15 1.75 -2.17
CA GLU A 321 14.24 2.50 -1.56
C GLU A 321 15.59 1.87 -1.88
N VAL A 322 16.53 2.64 -2.44
CA VAL A 322 17.94 2.20 -2.57
C VAL A 322 18.59 2.30 -1.19
N VAL A 323 18.84 1.16 -0.55
CA VAL A 323 19.40 1.10 0.82
C VAL A 323 20.92 1.00 0.84
N ALA A 324 21.53 0.47 -0.21
CA ALA A 324 22.98 0.39 -0.39
C ALA A 324 23.34 0.28 -1.88
N THR A 325 24.60 0.58 -2.21
CA THR A 325 25.21 0.27 -3.51
C THR A 325 26.49 -0.51 -3.25
N VAL A 326 26.62 -1.71 -3.83
CA VAL A 326 27.78 -2.59 -3.66
C VAL A 326 28.37 -2.89 -5.03
N ALA A 327 29.61 -2.56 -5.23
CA ALA A 327 30.31 -2.77 -6.51
C ALA A 327 29.54 -2.25 -7.74
N GLY A 328 28.72 -1.20 -7.59
CA GLY A 328 27.92 -0.59 -8.69
C GLY A 328 26.55 -1.26 -8.93
N VAL A 329 26.14 -2.21 -8.08
CA VAL A 329 24.78 -2.80 -8.04
C VAL A 329 23.99 -2.13 -6.92
N GLU A 330 22.79 -1.66 -7.21
CA GLU A 330 21.91 -1.07 -6.22
C GLU A 330 21.15 -2.16 -5.46
N TYR A 331 21.03 -2.00 -4.14
CA TYR A 331 20.21 -2.86 -3.29
C TYR A 331 18.94 -2.10 -2.98
N VAL A 332 17.83 -2.59 -3.50
CA VAL A 332 16.53 -1.90 -3.48
C VAL A 332 15.57 -2.65 -2.57
N ASP A 333 15.09 -1.96 -1.54
CA ASP A 333 14.09 -2.45 -0.60
C ASP A 333 12.68 -2.05 -1.07
N ASP A 334 11.95 -3.01 -1.61
CA ASP A 334 10.51 -2.94 -1.87
C ASP A 334 9.75 -4.03 -1.09
N SER A 335 10.08 -4.17 0.19
CA SER A 335 9.45 -5.16 1.09
C SER A 335 7.94 -4.99 1.17
N LYS A 336 7.40 -3.83 0.79
CA LYS A 336 5.97 -3.55 0.71
C LYS A 336 5.29 -4.18 -0.51
N ALA A 337 6.02 -4.70 -1.50
CA ALA A 337 5.50 -5.49 -2.61
C ALA A 337 5.02 -6.87 -2.12
N THR A 338 3.91 -6.92 -1.36
CA THR A 338 3.41 -8.10 -0.65
C THR A 338 2.44 -8.96 -1.46
N ASN A 339 2.31 -8.69 -2.75
CA ASN A 339 1.53 -9.51 -3.69
C ASN A 339 2.25 -9.59 -5.05
N PRO A 340 1.91 -10.60 -5.90
CA PRO A 340 2.60 -10.82 -7.19
C PRO A 340 2.50 -9.62 -8.13
N HIS A 341 1.38 -8.91 -8.17
CA HIS A 341 1.21 -7.74 -9.05
C HIS A 341 2.14 -6.58 -8.65
N ALA A 342 2.33 -6.33 -7.35
CA ALA A 342 3.26 -5.31 -6.86
C ALA A 342 4.72 -5.70 -7.17
N ALA A 343 5.10 -6.96 -6.93
CA ALA A 343 6.44 -7.45 -7.24
C ALA A 343 6.72 -7.42 -8.75
N HIS A 344 5.75 -7.79 -9.59
CA HIS A 344 5.83 -7.65 -11.05
C HIS A 344 6.16 -6.21 -11.46
N ALA A 345 5.41 -5.25 -10.93
CA ALA A 345 5.64 -3.83 -11.21
C ALA A 345 7.03 -3.35 -10.73
N ALA A 346 7.49 -3.82 -9.56
CA ALA A 346 8.82 -3.53 -9.03
C ALA A 346 9.93 -4.07 -9.94
N ILE A 347 9.84 -5.34 -10.39
CA ILE A 347 10.82 -5.95 -11.30
C ILE A 347 10.91 -5.17 -12.61
N LEU A 348 9.78 -4.72 -13.17
CA LEU A 348 9.75 -3.93 -14.39
C LEU A 348 10.41 -2.55 -14.27
N GLY A 349 10.59 -2.05 -13.05
CA GLY A 349 11.31 -0.81 -12.75
C GLY A 349 12.82 -0.88 -13.00
N HIS A 350 13.39 -2.08 -13.13
CA HIS A 350 14.82 -2.31 -13.27
C HIS A 350 15.16 -2.97 -14.62
N ARG A 351 16.36 -2.69 -15.14
CA ARG A 351 16.80 -3.30 -16.39
C ARG A 351 17.00 -4.81 -16.21
N ARG A 352 17.71 -5.19 -15.15
CA ARG A 352 18.00 -6.58 -14.81
C ARG A 352 18.27 -6.72 -13.31
N ALA A 353 17.60 -7.64 -12.64
CA ALA A 353 17.65 -7.78 -11.19
C ALA A 353 17.95 -9.20 -10.72
N VAL A 354 18.64 -9.32 -9.57
CA VAL A 354 18.54 -10.52 -8.74
C VAL A 354 17.40 -10.29 -7.75
N LEU A 355 16.39 -11.13 -7.83
CA LEU A 355 15.15 -11.01 -7.04
C LEU A 355 15.26 -11.82 -5.74
N ILE A 356 14.93 -11.21 -4.60
CA ILE A 356 14.63 -11.91 -3.35
C ILE A 356 13.11 -11.92 -3.18
N ALA A 357 12.50 -13.12 -3.23
CA ALA A 357 11.05 -13.29 -3.20
C ALA A 357 10.60 -14.40 -2.24
N GLY A 358 9.33 -14.33 -1.81
CA GLY A 358 8.69 -15.34 -0.97
C GLY A 358 8.21 -14.82 0.39
N GLY A 359 7.60 -15.71 1.14
CA GLY A 359 6.83 -15.46 2.36
C GLY A 359 5.51 -16.22 2.32
N LEU A 360 4.39 -15.59 2.73
CA LEU A 360 3.04 -16.13 2.66
C LEU A 360 2.32 -15.60 1.41
N LEU A 361 2.19 -16.42 0.37
CA LEU A 361 1.48 -16.08 -0.87
C LEU A 361 -0.05 -16.06 -0.71
N LYS A 362 -0.59 -16.69 0.32
CA LYS A 362 -2.04 -16.76 0.62
C LYS A 362 -2.88 -17.28 -0.57
N GLY A 363 -2.33 -18.22 -1.33
CA GLY A 363 -2.96 -18.79 -2.51
C GLY A 363 -2.83 -17.96 -3.80
N ALA A 364 -2.10 -16.84 -3.78
CA ALA A 364 -1.84 -16.08 -5.00
C ALA A 364 -0.85 -16.83 -5.91
N ALA A 365 -1.15 -16.88 -7.20
CA ALA A 365 -0.27 -17.46 -8.22
C ALA A 365 0.81 -16.44 -8.63
N VAL A 366 2.03 -16.93 -8.85
CA VAL A 366 3.19 -16.12 -9.27
C VAL A 366 3.61 -16.38 -10.72
N ASP A 367 2.91 -17.29 -11.41
CA ASP A 367 3.26 -17.76 -12.75
C ASP A 367 3.32 -16.62 -13.77
N ASP A 368 2.31 -15.75 -13.80
CA ASP A 368 2.27 -14.62 -14.73
C ASP A 368 3.39 -13.62 -14.45
N MET A 369 3.65 -13.31 -13.18
CA MET A 369 4.75 -12.44 -12.78
C MET A 369 6.09 -12.96 -13.30
N ILE A 370 6.39 -14.24 -13.08
CA ILE A 370 7.66 -14.83 -13.53
C ILE A 370 7.75 -14.87 -15.05
N ARG A 371 6.69 -15.32 -15.75
CA ARG A 371 6.65 -15.40 -17.21
C ARG A 371 6.94 -14.04 -17.87
N ASP A 372 6.29 -12.98 -17.36
CA ASP A 372 6.34 -11.66 -17.96
C ASP A 372 7.63 -10.89 -17.61
N THR A 373 8.33 -11.30 -16.54
CA THR A 373 9.56 -10.62 -16.09
C THR A 373 10.84 -11.44 -16.29
N ARG A 374 10.76 -12.67 -16.82
CA ARG A 374 11.90 -13.59 -16.95
C ARG A 374 13.15 -12.98 -17.57
N ASP A 375 12.99 -12.16 -18.62
CA ASP A 375 14.11 -11.54 -19.34
C ASP A 375 14.82 -10.46 -18.49
N ARG A 376 14.24 -10.07 -17.36
CA ARG A 376 14.82 -9.13 -16.39
C ARG A 376 15.43 -9.80 -15.17
N LEU A 377 15.25 -11.12 -15.02
CA LEU A 377 15.80 -11.86 -13.89
C LEU A 377 17.20 -12.37 -14.19
N ALA A 378 18.18 -11.94 -13.40
CA ALA A 378 19.55 -12.46 -13.41
C ALA A 378 19.73 -13.63 -12.43
N GLY A 379 18.83 -13.76 -11.45
CA GLY A 379 18.78 -14.83 -10.47
C GLY A 379 17.63 -14.62 -9.50
N VAL A 380 17.24 -15.66 -8.78
CA VAL A 380 16.17 -15.61 -7.77
C VAL A 380 16.64 -16.28 -6.48
N VAL A 381 16.43 -15.60 -5.36
CA VAL A 381 16.61 -16.15 -4.02
C VAL A 381 15.22 -16.27 -3.37
N ALA A 382 14.74 -17.49 -3.19
CA ALA A 382 13.43 -17.77 -2.63
C ALA A 382 13.53 -18.00 -1.11
N ILE A 383 12.69 -17.31 -0.33
CA ILE A 383 12.66 -17.35 1.13
C ILE A 383 11.23 -17.61 1.65
N GLY A 384 11.10 -17.89 2.93
CA GLY A 384 9.82 -18.02 3.61
C GLY A 384 9.10 -19.34 3.37
N ARG A 385 7.83 -19.39 3.82
CA ARG A 385 7.02 -20.62 3.84
C ARG A 385 6.73 -21.15 2.44
N ASP A 386 6.27 -20.27 1.55
CA ASP A 386 5.78 -20.66 0.22
C ASP A 386 6.89 -20.56 -0.85
N ARG A 387 8.19 -20.60 -0.45
CA ARG A 387 9.35 -20.50 -1.34
C ARG A 387 9.35 -21.52 -2.48
N GLU A 388 8.83 -22.74 -2.22
CA GLU A 388 8.77 -23.80 -3.22
C GLU A 388 7.87 -23.43 -4.41
N LEU A 389 6.78 -22.68 -4.16
CA LEU A 389 5.90 -22.19 -5.23
C LEU A 389 6.63 -21.20 -6.17
N ILE A 390 7.55 -20.39 -5.61
CA ILE A 390 8.42 -19.53 -6.43
C ILE A 390 9.36 -20.38 -7.29
N VAL A 391 10.03 -21.38 -6.68
CA VAL A 391 10.94 -22.28 -7.39
C VAL A 391 10.23 -23.04 -8.52
N GLU A 392 9.04 -23.56 -8.25
CA GLU A 392 8.24 -24.26 -9.25
C GLU A 392 7.82 -23.35 -10.40
N ALA A 393 7.44 -22.09 -10.13
CA ALA A 393 7.09 -21.13 -11.17
C ALA A 393 8.31 -20.76 -12.03
N ILE A 394 9.48 -20.57 -11.41
CA ILE A 394 10.75 -20.37 -12.16
C ILE A 394 11.04 -21.59 -13.04
N ALA A 395 10.97 -22.80 -12.50
CA ALA A 395 11.22 -24.01 -13.28
C ALA A 395 10.29 -24.16 -14.49
N ARG A 396 9.06 -23.67 -14.41
CA ARG A 396 8.07 -23.70 -15.52
C ARG A 396 8.29 -22.60 -16.55
N HIS A 397 8.62 -21.38 -16.13
CA HIS A 397 8.53 -20.19 -16.98
C HIS A 397 9.86 -19.52 -17.29
N ALA A 398 10.90 -19.79 -16.49
CA ALA A 398 12.23 -19.21 -16.60
C ALA A 398 13.32 -20.21 -16.13
N PRO A 399 13.37 -21.46 -16.69
CA PRO A 399 14.24 -22.53 -16.21
C PRO A 399 15.75 -22.20 -16.33
N GLU A 400 16.11 -21.20 -17.14
CA GLU A 400 17.47 -20.69 -17.31
C GLU A 400 17.92 -19.77 -16.17
N VAL A 401 16.98 -19.26 -15.36
CA VAL A 401 17.30 -18.31 -14.28
C VAL A 401 17.83 -19.07 -13.05
N PRO A 402 19.09 -18.79 -12.63
CA PRO A 402 19.65 -19.40 -11.42
C PRO A 402 18.77 -19.15 -10.21
N THR A 403 18.41 -20.23 -9.50
CA THR A 403 17.45 -20.14 -8.39
C THR A 403 18.00 -20.88 -7.17
N VAL A 404 17.92 -20.19 -6.03
CA VAL A 404 18.43 -20.66 -4.73
C VAL A 404 17.34 -20.46 -3.67
N THR A 405 17.15 -21.45 -2.80
CA THR A 405 16.30 -21.30 -1.60
C THR A 405 17.17 -21.06 -0.37
N VAL A 406 16.71 -20.16 0.50
CA VAL A 406 17.34 -19.88 1.80
C VAL A 406 16.28 -19.96 2.90
N PHE A 407 16.49 -20.85 3.87
CA PHE A 407 15.51 -21.12 4.93
C PHE A 407 16.18 -21.67 6.19
N THR A 408 15.46 -21.69 7.32
CA THR A 408 15.90 -22.37 8.53
C THR A 408 15.50 -23.84 8.44
N GLY A 409 16.49 -24.74 8.53
CA GLY A 409 16.28 -26.19 8.57
C GLY A 409 15.75 -26.67 9.92
N ASP A 410 15.39 -27.96 10.00
CA ASP A 410 14.89 -28.59 11.23
C ASP A 410 15.92 -28.58 12.37
N ASP A 411 17.19 -28.45 12.06
CA ASP A 411 18.31 -28.32 13.00
C ASP A 411 18.50 -26.88 13.55
N GLY A 412 17.64 -25.94 13.14
CA GLY A 412 17.71 -24.52 13.50
C GLY A 412 18.80 -23.74 12.77
N ARG A 413 19.44 -24.33 11.74
CA ARG A 413 20.49 -23.67 10.95
C ARG A 413 19.93 -23.09 9.67
N VAL A 414 20.54 -21.99 9.19
CA VAL A 414 20.24 -21.46 7.88
C VAL A 414 20.82 -22.38 6.81
N THR A 415 19.94 -22.87 5.94
CA THR A 415 20.26 -23.78 4.85
C THR A 415 20.12 -23.06 3.53
N VAL A 416 21.08 -23.32 2.61
CA VAL A 416 21.07 -22.85 1.23
C VAL A 416 20.95 -24.06 0.32
N GLN A 417 19.94 -24.06 -0.56
CA GLN A 417 19.71 -25.14 -1.50
C GLN A 417 19.58 -24.59 -2.92
N TYR A 418 20.40 -25.09 -3.83
CA TYR A 418 20.36 -24.72 -5.24
C TYR A 418 19.33 -25.55 -5.99
N ALA A 419 18.50 -24.91 -6.84
CA ALA A 419 17.62 -25.62 -7.73
C ALA A 419 18.41 -26.34 -8.85
N SER A 420 17.81 -27.37 -9.46
CA SER A 420 18.49 -28.24 -10.45
C SER A 420 18.99 -27.52 -11.71
N ALA A 421 18.43 -26.36 -12.03
CA ALA A 421 18.82 -25.53 -13.18
C ALA A 421 20.05 -24.65 -12.93
N THR A 422 20.52 -24.56 -11.68
CA THR A 422 21.72 -23.76 -11.35
C THR A 422 22.98 -24.45 -11.89
N PRO A 423 23.84 -23.77 -12.66
CA PRO A 423 25.08 -24.34 -13.20
C PRO A 423 25.96 -24.99 -12.12
N GLU A 424 26.67 -26.07 -12.48
CA GLU A 424 27.50 -26.82 -11.53
C GLU A 424 28.66 -25.95 -10.98
N THR A 425 29.14 -24.99 -11.77
CA THR A 425 30.11 -23.96 -11.37
C THR A 425 29.63 -23.07 -10.24
N ASP A 426 28.34 -22.76 -10.20
CA ASP A 426 27.76 -21.94 -9.14
C ASP A 426 27.46 -22.76 -7.87
N ARG A 427 27.28 -24.10 -8.02
CA ARG A 427 27.08 -25.02 -6.89
C ARG A 427 28.37 -25.25 -6.09
N ASN A 428 29.53 -25.07 -6.73
CA ASN A 428 30.87 -25.24 -6.12
C ASN A 428 31.47 -23.92 -5.62
N ALA A 429 30.75 -22.81 -5.68
CA ALA A 429 31.20 -21.60 -5.01
C ALA A 429 31.40 -21.89 -3.52
N ASP A 430 32.48 -21.39 -2.94
CA ASP A 430 32.92 -21.59 -1.55
C ASP A 430 31.94 -21.12 -0.47
N PHE A 431 30.63 -21.28 -0.71
CA PHE A 431 29.60 -21.09 0.29
C PHE A 431 29.33 -22.43 0.96
N PRO A 432 29.69 -22.61 2.25
CA PRO A 432 29.27 -23.79 2.98
C PRO A 432 27.76 -23.90 2.94
N ALA A 433 27.24 -25.05 2.52
CA ALA A 433 25.79 -25.32 2.42
C ALA A 433 25.04 -25.08 3.76
N THR A 434 25.79 -24.97 4.85
CA THR A 434 25.23 -24.73 6.18
C THR A 434 26.18 -23.82 6.99
N ILE A 435 25.68 -22.67 7.47
CA ILE A 435 26.42 -21.81 8.41
C ILE A 435 25.71 -21.85 9.77
N PRO A 436 26.45 -21.99 10.91
CA PRO A 436 25.87 -21.86 12.23
C PRO A 436 25.25 -20.46 12.42
N ALA A 437 24.01 -20.39 12.86
CA ALA A 437 23.30 -19.13 13.13
C ALA A 437 23.93 -18.24 14.21
N HIS A 438 25.05 -18.66 14.82
CA HIS A 438 25.64 -18.07 16.02
C HIS A 438 26.80 -17.10 15.78
N SER A 439 27.08 -16.68 14.54
CA SER A 439 28.23 -15.79 14.27
C SER A 439 27.91 -14.29 14.33
N MET A 440 26.70 -13.87 14.68
CA MET A 440 26.31 -12.46 14.87
C MET A 440 25.78 -12.19 16.29
N PRO A 441 26.02 -11.00 16.87
CA PRO A 441 25.49 -10.66 18.18
C PRO A 441 23.95 -10.52 18.14
N PRO A 442 23.20 -11.01 19.15
CA PRO A 442 21.76 -11.14 19.12
C PRO A 442 21.00 -9.82 19.27
N ARG A 443 19.97 -9.64 18.43
CA ARG A 443 18.76 -8.84 18.76
C ARG A 443 17.61 -9.81 19.04
N ALA A 444 17.02 -9.72 20.19
CA ALA A 444 16.44 -10.81 20.96
C ALA A 444 15.06 -11.39 20.53
N ALA A 445 14.47 -11.07 19.37
CA ALA A 445 13.16 -11.63 18.98
C ALA A 445 13.06 -12.21 17.56
N ASP A 446 13.91 -11.77 16.61
CA ASP A 446 13.82 -12.12 15.19
C ASP A 446 15.08 -12.86 14.66
N GLU A 447 15.86 -13.50 15.51
CA GLU A 447 17.18 -14.05 15.19
C GLU A 447 17.20 -15.01 13.98
N PRO A 448 16.29 -15.99 13.84
CA PRO A 448 16.34 -16.90 12.69
C PRO A 448 15.98 -16.20 11.37
N ALA A 449 15.01 -15.29 11.40
CA ALA A 449 14.54 -14.57 10.21
C ALA A 449 15.61 -13.59 9.69
N HIS A 450 16.29 -12.87 10.58
CA HIS A 450 17.42 -12.00 10.22
C HIS A 450 18.59 -12.78 9.65
N ALA A 451 18.91 -13.95 10.22
CA ALA A 451 19.97 -14.82 9.69
C ALA A 451 19.64 -15.34 8.28
N VAL A 452 18.37 -15.70 8.02
CA VAL A 452 17.90 -16.07 6.67
C VAL A 452 18.03 -14.89 5.71
N MET A 453 17.62 -13.69 6.10
CA MET A 453 17.72 -12.50 5.24
C MET A 453 19.17 -12.12 4.95
N THR A 454 20.04 -12.14 5.96
CA THR A 454 21.49 -11.89 5.77
C THR A 454 22.06 -12.85 4.75
N ARG A 455 21.73 -14.14 4.89
CA ARG A 455 22.21 -15.16 3.97
C ARG A 455 21.60 -15.01 2.57
N ALA A 456 20.32 -14.63 2.46
CA ALA A 456 19.67 -14.36 1.18
C ALA A 456 20.34 -13.20 0.43
N VAL A 457 20.74 -12.14 1.14
CA VAL A 457 21.46 -11.00 0.57
C VAL A 457 22.85 -11.38 0.12
N GLU A 458 23.60 -12.20 0.89
CA GLU A 458 24.92 -12.71 0.49
C GLU A 458 24.84 -13.59 -0.79
N VAL A 459 23.84 -14.48 -0.85
CA VAL A 459 23.58 -15.31 -2.04
C VAL A 459 23.21 -14.44 -3.24
N ALA A 460 22.34 -13.44 -3.05
CA ALA A 460 21.98 -12.52 -4.11
C ALA A 460 23.17 -11.70 -4.63
N ALA A 461 24.06 -11.26 -3.73
CA ALA A 461 25.31 -10.58 -4.09
C ALA A 461 26.21 -11.50 -4.95
N HIS A 462 26.32 -12.77 -4.57
CA HIS A 462 27.08 -13.75 -5.34
C HIS A 462 26.47 -13.98 -6.74
N LEU A 463 25.15 -14.21 -6.82
CA LEU A 463 24.47 -14.37 -8.12
C LEU A 463 24.67 -13.13 -9.00
N ALA A 464 24.60 -11.93 -8.42
CA ALA A 464 24.84 -10.68 -9.15
C ALA A 464 26.29 -10.56 -9.68
N ALA A 465 27.26 -11.06 -8.94
CA ALA A 465 28.69 -11.04 -9.33
C ALA A 465 29.01 -12.07 -10.42
N CYS A 466 28.31 -13.23 -10.43
CA CYS A 466 28.54 -14.33 -11.38
C CYS A 466 27.73 -14.22 -12.66
N ALA A 467 26.71 -13.32 -12.73
CA ALA A 467 25.87 -13.19 -13.90
C ALA A 467 26.66 -12.67 -15.12
N GLU A 468 26.50 -13.34 -16.28
CA GLU A 468 27.16 -12.94 -17.55
C GLU A 468 26.78 -11.51 -17.96
N ASP A 469 25.47 -11.18 -17.93
CA ASP A 469 24.96 -9.82 -18.06
C ASP A 469 24.67 -9.29 -16.65
N ARG A 470 25.55 -8.41 -16.20
CA ARG A 470 25.54 -7.90 -14.83
C ARG A 470 24.25 -7.16 -14.54
N PRO A 471 23.52 -7.54 -13.46
CA PRO A 471 22.33 -6.83 -13.04
C PRO A 471 22.69 -5.44 -12.51
N ASP A 472 21.75 -4.50 -12.66
CA ASP A 472 21.83 -3.18 -12.03
C ASP A 472 21.33 -3.22 -10.59
N THR A 473 20.56 -4.26 -10.20
CA THR A 473 19.83 -4.27 -8.94
C THR A 473 19.83 -5.65 -8.27
N VAL A 474 19.95 -5.66 -6.94
CA VAL A 474 19.45 -6.72 -6.05
C VAL A 474 18.15 -6.18 -5.43
N LEU A 475 17.02 -6.80 -5.76
CA LEU A 475 15.68 -6.31 -5.44
C LEU A 475 15.01 -7.21 -4.40
N LEU A 476 14.64 -6.66 -3.25
CA LEU A 476 13.69 -7.28 -2.35
C LEU A 476 12.26 -6.89 -2.79
N ALA A 477 11.60 -7.73 -3.57
CA ALA A 477 10.19 -7.58 -3.92
C ALA A 477 9.48 -8.93 -3.70
N PRO A 478 8.99 -9.19 -2.50
CA PRO A 478 8.70 -10.54 -2.03
C PRO A 478 7.53 -11.24 -2.70
N ALA A 479 6.61 -10.52 -3.35
CA ALA A 479 5.34 -11.03 -3.88
C ALA A 479 4.41 -11.65 -2.82
N ALA A 480 4.79 -11.61 -1.54
CA ALA A 480 4.16 -12.34 -0.44
C ALA A 480 4.18 -11.54 0.87
N ALA A 481 3.21 -11.83 1.75
CA ALA A 481 3.22 -11.28 3.11
C ALA A 481 4.38 -11.86 3.93
N SER A 482 4.81 -11.13 4.98
CA SER A 482 6.00 -11.43 5.77
C SER A 482 5.74 -12.18 7.08
N LEU A 483 4.47 -12.40 7.45
CA LEU A 483 4.05 -12.83 8.79
C LEU A 483 4.44 -14.28 9.15
N ASP A 484 5.05 -15.02 8.25
CA ASP A 484 5.64 -16.35 8.47
C ASP A 484 7.05 -16.28 9.08
N MET A 485 7.76 -15.16 8.88
CA MET A 485 9.14 -14.99 9.34
C MET A 485 9.34 -13.71 10.16
N PHE A 486 8.63 -12.63 9.83
CA PHE A 486 8.82 -11.29 10.41
C PHE A 486 7.52 -10.76 10.99
N GLY A 487 7.60 -9.85 11.97
CA GLY A 487 6.43 -9.19 12.55
C GLY A 487 5.65 -8.28 11.57
N GLY A 488 6.23 -7.99 10.40
CA GLY A 488 5.62 -7.17 9.35
C GLY A 488 6.58 -6.91 8.21
N TYR A 489 6.10 -6.26 7.15
CA TYR A 489 6.92 -5.91 5.99
C TYR A 489 8.07 -4.95 6.35
N ALA A 490 7.86 -4.07 7.34
CA ALA A 490 8.90 -3.14 7.79
C ALA A 490 10.10 -3.89 8.39
N SER A 491 9.85 -4.82 9.34
CA SER A 491 10.93 -5.64 9.93
C SER A 491 11.69 -6.47 8.88
N ARG A 492 10.98 -6.94 7.82
CA ARG A 492 11.62 -7.64 6.71
C ARG A 492 12.51 -6.71 5.87
N GLY A 493 12.05 -5.50 5.60
CA GLY A 493 12.82 -4.49 4.89
C GLY A 493 14.03 -4.00 5.69
N ASP A 494 13.86 -3.74 6.99
CA ASP A 494 14.98 -3.38 7.88
C ASP A 494 16.06 -4.46 7.88
N ALA A 495 15.68 -5.74 7.98
CA ALA A 495 16.62 -6.87 7.93
C ALA A 495 17.38 -6.93 6.60
N PHE A 496 16.71 -6.66 5.47
CA PHE A 496 17.36 -6.56 4.16
C PHE A 496 18.33 -5.39 4.09
N ALA A 497 17.91 -4.21 4.54
CA ALA A 497 18.72 -3.00 4.52
C ALA A 497 19.98 -3.16 5.39
N ASP A 498 19.85 -3.73 6.59
CA ASP A 498 20.98 -4.00 7.48
C ASP A 498 21.95 -5.01 6.85
N ALA A 499 21.43 -6.08 6.25
CA ALA A 499 22.25 -7.09 5.56
C ALA A 499 23.00 -6.49 4.35
N ALA A 500 22.32 -5.68 3.54
CA ALA A 500 22.92 -5.03 2.37
C ALA A 500 24.05 -4.05 2.76
N ARG A 501 23.83 -3.26 3.82
CA ARG A 501 24.83 -2.32 4.36
C ARG A 501 26.03 -3.03 5.00
N ALA A 502 25.86 -4.26 5.47
CA ALA A 502 26.93 -5.06 6.06
C ALA A 502 27.81 -5.77 5.02
N LEU A 503 27.44 -5.77 3.73
CA LEU A 503 28.28 -6.36 2.67
C LEU A 503 29.62 -5.61 2.52
N PRO A 504 30.71 -6.30 2.17
CA PRO A 504 31.97 -5.66 1.83
C PRO A 504 31.77 -4.62 0.71
N ASP A 505 32.44 -3.48 0.81
CA ASP A 505 32.37 -2.36 -0.15
C ASP A 505 31.00 -1.69 -0.30
N ALA A 506 30.07 -1.91 0.64
CA ALA A 506 28.78 -1.24 0.65
C ALA A 506 28.94 0.27 0.86
N ARG A 507 28.28 1.06 -0.01
CA ARG A 507 28.12 2.51 0.16
C ARG A 507 26.68 2.79 0.49
N SER A 508 26.43 3.50 1.60
CA SER A 508 25.05 3.92 1.96
C SER A 508 24.50 4.90 0.92
N ALA A 509 23.23 4.76 0.54
CA ALA A 509 22.52 5.73 -0.28
C ALA A 509 22.42 7.05 0.49
N GLY A 510 23.17 8.07 0.13
CA GLY A 510 23.20 9.38 0.81
C GLY A 510 24.58 9.96 1.06
N GLY A 511 25.65 9.21 0.81
CA GLY A 511 27.01 9.71 0.86
C GLY A 511 27.45 10.35 -0.46
N SER A 512 26.84 11.49 -0.86
CA SER A 512 27.50 12.32 -1.87
C SER A 512 28.74 12.91 -1.22
N SER A 513 29.92 12.50 -1.69
CA SER A 513 31.18 13.18 -1.40
C SER A 513 31.03 14.68 -1.63
N ARG A 514 31.36 15.43 -0.61
CA ARG A 514 31.59 16.88 -0.70
C ARG A 514 32.70 17.19 -1.69
#